data_fe4ba69d8324cdf9d7dbedc533b2a7be
#
_entry.id   fe4ba69d8324cdf9d7dbedc533b2a7be
#
_cell.length_a   1.000
_cell.length_b   1.000
_cell.length_c   1.000
_cell.angle_alpha   90.00
_cell.angle_beta   90.00
_cell.angle_gamma   90.00
#
_symmetry.space_group_name_H-M   'P 1'
#
loop_
_entity.id
_entity.type
_entity.pdbx_description
1 polymer ?
#
loop_
_entity_poly.entity_id
_entity_poly.type
_entity_poly.pdbx_seq_one_letter_code
_entity_poly.pdbx_strand_id
1 'polypeptide(L)'
;MFVQTEVTPNPNSLKFLPGKTVSNNGSFEVTKKEETDNELVRNVLSINGVTGVFLGKDFISINKNEEVNWEDIKHIAISLINDFYSTGKEFVIGSELLGEKKEEHTEIEKQIISILESKIRPAVAKDGGDIKFKEFKDGIVKVELQGSCSGCPSSTMTLKQGVQNLLCHYLPEVKEVVAI
;
A
#
# COMPACT_ATOMS: atom_id res chain seq x y z
N MET A 1 1.24 24.28 5.83
CA MET A 1 1.39 23.02 5.05
C MET A 1 0.02 22.57 4.61
N PHE A 2 -0.16 22.25 3.35
CA PHE A 2 -1.43 21.77 2.84
C PHE A 2 -1.34 20.27 2.53
N VAL A 3 -2.20 19.49 3.15
CA VAL A 3 -2.43 18.11 2.77
C VAL A 3 -3.39 18.10 1.58
N GLN A 4 -2.91 17.61 0.43
CA GLN A 4 -3.74 17.41 -0.75
C GLN A 4 -4.37 16.02 -0.71
N THR A 5 -5.48 15.84 -1.42
CA THR A 5 -6.14 14.54 -1.55
C THR A 5 -6.33 14.20 -3.01
N GLU A 6 -6.13 12.94 -3.33
CA GLU A 6 -6.38 12.38 -4.66
C GLU A 6 -7.32 11.18 -4.55
N VAL A 7 -8.27 11.11 -5.46
CA VAL A 7 -9.14 9.94 -5.58
C VAL A 7 -8.34 8.75 -6.13
N THR A 8 -8.72 7.57 -5.69
CA THR A 8 -8.15 6.31 -6.19
C THR A 8 -9.20 5.54 -6.99
N PRO A 9 -8.82 4.52 -7.77
CA PRO A 9 -9.78 3.64 -8.44
C PRO A 9 -10.72 2.89 -7.47
N ASN A 10 -10.32 2.78 -6.21
CA ASN A 10 -11.15 2.22 -5.16
C ASN A 10 -11.94 3.33 -4.46
N PRO A 11 -13.29 3.36 -4.54
CA PRO A 11 -14.11 4.41 -3.92
C PRO A 11 -14.03 4.42 -2.38
N ASN A 12 -13.58 3.33 -1.78
CA ASN A 12 -13.38 3.19 -0.34
C ASN A 12 -11.95 3.53 0.11
N SER A 13 -11.12 4.02 -0.79
CA SER A 13 -9.75 4.44 -0.50
C SER A 13 -9.50 5.85 -1.01
N LEU A 14 -8.87 6.68 -0.19
CA LEU A 14 -8.47 8.03 -0.55
C LEU A 14 -7.00 8.23 -0.22
N LYS A 15 -6.28 8.88 -1.13
CA LYS A 15 -4.86 9.17 -1.02
C LYS A 15 -4.66 10.58 -0.50
N PHE A 16 -3.84 10.71 0.54
CA PHE A 16 -3.47 11.97 1.18
C PHE A 16 -2.00 12.27 0.93
N LEU A 17 -1.71 13.48 0.47
CA LEU A 17 -0.36 13.94 0.11
C LEU A 17 0.06 15.07 1.05
N PRO A 18 0.88 14.77 2.08
CA PRO A 18 1.33 15.79 3.01
C PRO A 18 2.43 16.71 2.46
N GLY A 19 2.96 16.41 1.26
CA GLY A 19 4.06 17.16 0.66
C GLY A 19 5.41 16.89 1.29
N LYS A 20 5.53 15.83 2.06
CA LYS A 20 6.75 15.37 2.73
C LYS A 20 6.94 13.88 2.58
N THR A 21 8.15 13.40 2.78
CA THR A 21 8.41 11.97 2.84
C THR A 21 7.66 11.34 4.00
N VAL A 22 6.89 10.30 3.71
CA VAL A 22 6.11 9.54 4.69
C VAL A 22 6.89 8.33 5.17
N SER A 23 7.45 7.54 4.26
CA SER A 23 8.25 6.37 4.61
C SER A 23 9.54 6.33 3.78
N ASN A 24 10.67 6.16 4.44
CA ASN A 24 11.97 6.00 3.79
C ASN A 24 12.33 4.54 3.51
N ASN A 25 11.69 3.60 4.17
CA ASN A 25 12.08 2.19 4.21
C ASN A 25 11.06 1.24 3.59
N GLY A 26 10.32 1.70 2.60
CA GLY A 26 9.30 0.90 1.94
C GLY A 26 7.88 1.33 2.29
N SER A 27 6.92 0.50 1.95
CA SER A 27 5.51 0.75 2.19
C SER A 27 4.96 -0.19 3.27
N PHE A 28 3.99 0.31 4.05
CA PHE A 28 3.40 -0.42 5.17
C PHE A 28 1.89 -0.27 5.17
N GLU A 29 1.18 -1.35 5.41
CA GLU A 29 -0.24 -1.34 5.67
C GLU A 29 -0.51 -1.72 7.13
N VAL A 30 -1.33 -0.91 7.81
CA VAL A 30 -1.74 -1.12 9.19
C VAL A 30 -3.26 -1.16 9.24
N THR A 31 -3.82 -2.24 9.72
CA THR A 31 -5.27 -2.43 9.83
C THR A 31 -5.76 -2.42 11.27
N LYS A 32 -4.88 -2.59 12.23
CA LYS A 32 -5.20 -2.59 13.67
C LYS A 32 -4.28 -1.66 14.43
N LYS A 33 -4.81 -0.99 15.44
CA LYS A 33 -4.06 -0.06 16.29
C LYS A 33 -2.90 -0.72 17.03
N GLU A 34 -3.02 -2.00 17.32
CA GLU A 34 -2.04 -2.81 18.06
C GLU A 34 -0.80 -3.14 17.21
N GLU A 35 -0.90 -2.99 15.89
CA GLU A 35 0.19 -3.28 14.95
C GLU A 35 1.23 -2.15 14.87
N THR A 36 0.95 -1.00 15.45
CA THR A 36 1.83 0.17 15.38
C THR A 36 1.82 0.99 16.67
N ASP A 37 2.97 1.55 17.02
CA ASP A 37 3.12 2.54 18.07
C ASP A 37 3.03 3.99 17.55
N ASN A 38 2.90 4.17 16.23
CA ASN A 38 2.80 5.49 15.63
C ASN A 38 1.48 6.16 16.00
N GLU A 39 1.59 7.31 16.65
CA GLU A 39 0.44 8.08 17.15
C GLU A 39 -0.53 8.50 16.04
N LEU A 40 -0.02 8.98 14.90
CA LEU A 40 -0.86 9.42 13.79
C LEU A 40 -1.66 8.23 13.21
N VAL A 41 -1.01 7.11 12.95
CA VAL A 41 -1.67 5.93 12.40
C VAL A 41 -2.74 5.41 13.35
N ARG A 42 -2.45 5.37 14.65
CA ARG A 42 -3.42 4.97 15.68
C ARG A 42 -4.62 5.91 15.74
N ASN A 43 -4.37 7.22 15.66
CA ASN A 43 -5.43 8.23 15.66
C ASN A 43 -6.31 8.13 14.42
N VAL A 44 -5.72 7.92 13.25
CA VAL A 44 -6.47 7.72 12.00
C VAL A 44 -7.31 6.44 12.06
N LEU A 45 -6.76 5.34 12.55
CA LEU A 45 -7.50 4.10 12.77
C LEU A 45 -8.61 4.22 13.82
N SER A 46 -8.56 5.25 14.66
CA SER A 46 -9.62 5.54 15.65
C SER A 46 -10.80 6.30 15.06
N ILE A 47 -10.67 6.83 13.85
CA ILE A 47 -11.79 7.49 13.14
C ILE A 47 -12.84 6.43 12.82
N ASN A 48 -14.10 6.73 13.13
CA ASN A 48 -15.19 5.81 12.84
C ASN A 48 -15.27 5.48 11.34
N GLY A 49 -15.28 4.21 11.02
CA GLY A 49 -15.37 3.71 9.66
C GLY A 49 -14.05 3.51 8.93
N VAL A 50 -12.92 3.95 9.47
CA VAL A 50 -11.60 3.66 8.92
C VAL A 50 -11.23 2.20 9.18
N THR A 51 -10.86 1.50 8.12
CA THR A 51 -10.53 0.06 8.15
C THR A 51 -9.05 -0.22 7.99
N GLY A 52 -8.27 0.73 7.45
CA GLY A 52 -6.84 0.56 7.29
C GLY A 52 -6.14 1.83 6.87
N VAL A 53 -4.84 1.88 7.13
CA VAL A 53 -3.94 2.95 6.73
C VAL A 53 -2.76 2.35 6.01
N PHE A 54 -2.46 2.86 4.82
CA PHE A 54 -1.31 2.47 4.04
C PHE A 54 -0.34 3.64 3.94
N LEU A 55 0.91 3.41 4.30
CA LEU A 55 1.99 4.40 4.25
C LEU A 55 2.87 4.12 3.03
N GLY A 56 2.80 4.99 2.04
CA GLY A 56 3.69 4.96 0.88
C GLY A 56 4.94 5.80 1.11
N LYS A 57 5.68 6.08 0.05
CA LYS A 57 6.90 6.88 0.14
C LYS A 57 6.61 8.33 0.51
N ASP A 58 5.64 8.93 -0.13
CA ASP A 58 5.28 10.35 -0.05
C ASP A 58 3.77 10.60 0.08
N PHE A 59 3.03 9.55 0.41
CA PHE A 59 1.58 9.61 0.56
C PHE A 59 1.08 8.66 1.64
N ILE A 60 -0.14 8.93 2.09
CA ILE A 60 -0.88 8.08 3.03
C ILE A 60 -2.21 7.72 2.36
N SER A 61 -2.51 6.45 2.21
CA SER A 61 -3.85 6.01 1.78
C SER A 61 -4.65 5.56 2.99
N ILE A 62 -5.89 6.01 3.07
CA ILE A 62 -6.83 5.62 4.12
C ILE A 62 -7.95 4.83 3.47
N ASN A 63 -8.24 3.66 4.00
CA ASN A 63 -9.35 2.81 3.60
C ASN A 63 -10.49 2.94 4.60
N LYS A 64 -11.71 3.00 4.11
CA LYS A 64 -12.93 3.05 4.92
C LYS A 64 -13.89 1.93 4.56
N ASN A 65 -14.84 1.66 5.43
CA ASN A 65 -15.99 0.80 5.09
C ASN A 65 -17.01 1.55 4.21
N GLU A 66 -17.94 0.84 3.64
CA GLU A 66 -18.96 1.40 2.75
C GLU A 66 -20.01 2.26 3.46
N GLU A 67 -20.15 2.11 4.77
CA GLU A 67 -21.21 2.74 5.58
C GLU A 67 -20.97 4.21 5.89
N VAL A 68 -19.74 4.68 5.80
CA VAL A 68 -19.36 6.07 6.12
C VAL A 68 -18.94 6.85 4.87
N ASN A 69 -19.15 8.16 4.92
CA ASN A 69 -18.79 9.06 3.83
C ASN A 69 -17.39 9.67 4.04
N TRP A 70 -16.71 9.99 2.93
CA TRP A 70 -15.42 10.67 2.98
C TRP A 70 -15.50 12.06 3.63
N GLU A 71 -16.63 12.73 3.53
CA GLU A 71 -16.83 14.04 4.16
C GLU A 71 -16.67 13.98 5.67
N ASP A 72 -17.08 12.89 6.30
CA ASP A 72 -16.95 12.67 7.74
C ASP A 72 -15.52 12.34 8.19
N ILE A 73 -14.71 11.76 7.29
CA ILE A 73 -13.35 11.29 7.59
C ILE A 73 -12.29 12.30 7.15
N LYS A 74 -12.46 12.89 5.97
CA LYS A 74 -11.44 13.69 5.28
C LYS A 74 -10.90 14.84 6.12
N HIS A 75 -11.77 15.62 6.71
CA HIS A 75 -11.38 16.77 7.53
C HIS A 75 -10.60 16.36 8.78
N ILE A 76 -11.04 15.30 9.43
CA ILE A 76 -10.37 14.77 10.63
C ILE A 76 -8.98 14.23 10.25
N ALA A 77 -8.89 13.46 9.18
CA ALA A 77 -7.63 12.90 8.70
C ALA A 77 -6.63 13.99 8.31
N ILE A 78 -7.07 15.02 7.58
CA ILE A 78 -6.23 16.16 7.20
C ILE A 78 -5.72 16.89 8.45
N SER A 79 -6.58 17.14 9.42
CA SER A 79 -6.21 17.79 10.69
C SER A 79 -5.15 16.99 11.44
N LEU A 80 -5.35 15.68 11.59
CA LEU A 80 -4.40 14.79 12.27
C LEU A 80 -3.04 14.77 11.56
N ILE A 81 -3.02 14.71 10.23
CA ILE A 81 -1.78 14.72 9.44
C ILE A 81 -1.06 16.07 9.60
N ASN A 82 -1.77 17.16 9.51
CA ASN A 82 -1.21 18.50 9.71
C ASN A 82 -0.63 18.67 11.12
N ASP A 83 -1.34 18.27 12.14
CA ASP A 83 -0.88 18.35 13.54
C ASP A 83 0.37 17.52 13.76
N PHE A 84 0.40 16.32 13.21
CA PHE A 84 1.56 15.43 13.30
C PHE A 84 2.83 16.06 12.73
N TYR A 85 2.76 16.61 11.51
CA TYR A 85 3.91 17.24 10.87
C TYR A 85 4.24 18.62 11.46
N SER A 86 3.27 19.36 11.98
CA SER A 86 3.48 20.66 12.62
C SER A 86 4.31 20.56 13.89
N THR A 87 4.25 19.43 14.58
CA THR A 87 5.06 19.16 15.78
C THR A 87 6.49 18.70 15.46
N GLY A 88 6.86 18.65 14.18
CA GLY A 88 8.18 18.19 13.73
C GLY A 88 8.39 16.68 13.85
N LYS A 89 7.33 15.93 14.10
CA LYS A 89 7.38 14.48 14.14
C LYS A 89 7.54 13.91 12.73
N GLU A 90 8.27 12.84 12.62
CA GLU A 90 8.42 12.06 11.39
C GLU A 90 7.96 10.62 11.65
N PHE A 91 7.58 9.92 10.58
CA PHE A 91 7.31 8.50 10.70
C PHE A 91 8.63 7.76 10.92
N VAL A 92 8.95 7.48 12.17
CA VAL A 92 9.99 6.51 12.53
C VAL A 92 9.31 5.14 12.54
N ILE A 93 9.26 4.52 11.37
CA ILE A 93 8.87 3.12 11.29
C ILE A 93 10.13 2.34 11.62
N GLY A 94 10.17 1.80 12.82
CA GLY A 94 11.29 0.96 13.25
C GLY A 94 11.43 -0.25 12.33
N SER A 95 12.65 -0.69 12.12
CA SER A 95 12.97 -1.90 11.34
C SER A 95 12.28 -3.17 11.87
N GLU A 96 11.68 -3.11 13.04
CA GLU A 96 10.95 -4.21 13.68
C GLU A 96 9.60 -4.51 13.01
N LEU A 97 8.98 -3.53 12.34
CA LEU A 97 7.79 -3.75 11.50
C LEU A 97 8.15 -4.27 10.11
N LEU A 98 9.42 -4.17 9.75
CA LEU A 98 10.00 -4.82 8.59
C LEU A 98 10.28 -6.28 8.94
N GLY A 99 9.29 -7.07 9.21
CA GLY A 99 9.40 -8.51 9.31
C GLY A 99 9.85 -9.18 8.00
N GLU A 100 10.64 -8.45 7.22
CA GLU A 100 11.42 -8.98 6.12
C GLU A 100 12.54 -9.82 6.73
N LYS A 101 12.22 -11.08 7.02
CA LYS A 101 13.23 -12.11 6.91
C LYS A 101 13.88 -11.87 5.55
N LYS A 102 15.19 -11.71 5.50
CA LYS A 102 15.93 -11.87 4.25
C LYS A 102 15.70 -13.29 3.78
N GLU A 103 14.61 -13.50 3.09
CA GLU A 103 14.36 -14.75 2.40
C GLU A 103 15.37 -14.80 1.27
N GLU A 104 16.15 -15.87 1.24
CA GLU A 104 17.03 -16.12 0.10
C GLU A 104 16.15 -16.46 -1.09
N HIS A 105 16.04 -15.50 -2.01
CA HIS A 105 15.29 -15.69 -3.25
C HIS A 105 16.14 -16.41 -4.31
N THR A 106 15.51 -17.28 -5.06
CA THR A 106 16.12 -17.87 -6.26
C THR A 106 16.34 -16.82 -7.35
N GLU A 107 17.16 -17.11 -8.35
CA GLU A 107 17.42 -16.16 -9.45
C GLU A 107 16.13 -15.73 -10.17
N ILE A 108 15.19 -16.66 -10.37
CA ILE A 108 13.91 -16.34 -11.00
C ILE A 108 13.04 -15.47 -10.11
N GLU A 109 13.02 -15.70 -8.81
CA GLU A 109 12.30 -14.86 -7.84
C GLU A 109 12.87 -13.44 -7.81
N LYS A 110 14.19 -13.29 -7.85
CA LYS A 110 14.85 -11.98 -7.96
C LYS A 110 14.44 -11.23 -9.23
N GLN A 111 14.33 -11.93 -10.36
CA GLN A 111 13.87 -11.34 -11.61
C GLN A 111 12.40 -10.90 -11.52
N ILE A 112 11.54 -11.72 -10.92
CA ILE A 112 10.13 -11.38 -10.67
C ILE A 112 10.03 -10.12 -9.82
N ILE A 113 10.74 -10.06 -8.70
CA ILE A 113 10.77 -8.90 -7.80
C ILE A 113 11.26 -7.65 -8.53
N SER A 114 12.32 -7.75 -9.32
CA SER A 114 12.86 -6.64 -10.10
C SER A 114 11.85 -6.08 -11.10
N ILE A 115 11.10 -6.94 -11.78
CA ILE A 115 10.05 -6.53 -12.73
C ILE A 115 8.90 -5.85 -11.99
N LEU A 116 8.47 -6.41 -10.87
CA LEU A 116 7.42 -5.82 -10.04
C LEU A 116 7.85 -4.43 -9.54
N GLU A 117 9.05 -4.27 -9.01
CA GLU A 117 9.56 -3.01 -8.48
C GLU A 117 9.74 -1.94 -9.56
N SER A 118 10.21 -2.31 -10.75
CA SER A 118 10.51 -1.35 -11.80
C SER A 118 9.31 -0.97 -12.67
N LYS A 119 8.33 -1.86 -12.84
CA LYS A 119 7.25 -1.69 -13.80
C LYS A 119 5.84 -1.66 -13.19
N ILE A 120 5.63 -2.37 -12.10
CA ILE A 120 4.30 -2.50 -11.49
C ILE A 120 4.13 -1.57 -10.28
N ARG A 121 5.07 -1.56 -9.36
CA ARG A 121 4.98 -0.75 -8.14
C ARG A 121 4.81 0.74 -8.40
N PRO A 122 5.52 1.37 -9.37
CA PRO A 122 5.27 2.78 -9.68
C PRO A 122 3.85 3.07 -10.17
N ALA A 123 3.26 2.17 -10.94
CA ALA A 123 1.89 2.32 -11.43
C ALA A 123 0.86 2.19 -10.31
N VAL A 124 0.99 1.19 -9.45
CA VAL A 124 0.07 0.98 -8.31
C VAL A 124 0.23 2.04 -7.23
N ALA A 125 1.43 2.61 -7.06
CA ALA A 125 1.65 3.72 -6.14
C ALA A 125 0.89 4.98 -6.56
N LYS A 126 0.73 5.25 -7.84
CA LYS A 126 -0.13 6.33 -8.34
C LYS A 126 -1.58 6.16 -7.90
N ASP A 127 -2.04 4.92 -7.85
CA ASP A 127 -3.39 4.57 -7.42
C ASP A 127 -3.54 4.45 -5.89
N GLY A 128 -2.49 4.76 -5.13
CA GLY A 128 -2.49 4.74 -3.67
C GLY A 128 -2.31 3.36 -3.05
N GLY A 129 -1.76 2.41 -3.79
CA GLY A 129 -1.54 1.05 -3.32
C GLY A 129 -0.10 0.56 -3.50
N ASP A 130 0.11 -0.70 -3.24
CA ASP A 130 1.36 -1.42 -3.48
C ASP A 130 1.11 -2.89 -3.78
N ILE A 131 2.12 -3.53 -4.35
CA ILE A 131 2.15 -4.96 -4.62
C ILE A 131 3.45 -5.55 -4.08
N LYS A 132 3.35 -6.67 -3.36
CA LYS A 132 4.51 -7.38 -2.81
C LYS A 132 4.57 -8.81 -3.33
N PHE A 133 5.75 -9.25 -3.67
CA PHE A 133 6.02 -10.65 -3.98
C PHE A 133 5.94 -11.50 -2.71
N LYS A 134 5.26 -12.64 -2.78
CA LYS A 134 5.15 -13.58 -1.66
C LYS A 134 5.81 -14.93 -1.94
N GLU A 135 5.48 -15.56 -3.05
CA GLU A 135 5.99 -16.89 -3.37
C GLU A 135 5.99 -17.12 -4.88
N PHE A 136 6.95 -17.92 -5.35
CA PHE A 136 6.94 -18.51 -6.69
C PHE A 136 7.11 -20.02 -6.58
N LYS A 137 6.13 -20.76 -7.08
CA LYS A 137 6.14 -22.21 -7.07
C LYS A 137 5.36 -22.78 -8.26
N ASP A 138 5.94 -23.76 -8.95
CA ASP A 138 5.31 -24.48 -10.08
C ASP A 138 4.77 -23.54 -11.19
N GLY A 139 5.46 -22.44 -11.45
CA GLY A 139 5.05 -21.43 -12.41
C GLY A 139 3.99 -20.46 -11.91
N ILE A 140 3.56 -20.56 -10.67
CA ILE A 140 2.56 -19.70 -10.03
C ILE A 140 3.27 -18.68 -9.14
N VAL A 141 3.04 -17.40 -9.44
CA VAL A 141 3.53 -16.26 -8.63
C VAL A 141 2.41 -15.82 -7.71
N LYS A 142 2.65 -15.81 -6.41
CA LYS A 142 1.75 -15.25 -5.41
C LYS A 142 2.20 -13.85 -5.05
N VAL A 143 1.28 -12.90 -5.13
CA VAL A 143 1.50 -11.50 -4.77
C VAL A 143 0.45 -11.04 -3.77
N GLU A 144 0.81 -10.06 -2.94
CA GLU A 144 -0.09 -9.40 -1.99
C GLU A 144 -0.34 -7.97 -2.45
N LEU A 145 -1.59 -7.60 -2.54
CA LEU A 145 -2.01 -6.24 -2.86
C LEU A 145 -2.29 -5.48 -1.57
N GLN A 146 -1.82 -4.25 -1.48
CA GLN A 146 -1.97 -3.37 -0.32
C GLN A 146 -2.55 -2.01 -0.69
N GLY A 147 -3.03 -1.28 0.32
CA GLY A 147 -3.60 0.05 0.15
C GLY A 147 -4.88 0.03 -0.67
N SER A 148 -5.03 0.96 -1.59
CA SER A 148 -6.23 1.07 -2.44
C SER A 148 -6.45 -0.13 -3.36
N CYS A 149 -5.41 -0.89 -3.67
CA CYS A 149 -5.49 -2.09 -4.50
C CYS A 149 -6.08 -3.28 -3.75
N SER A 150 -6.04 -3.29 -2.42
CA SER A 150 -6.66 -4.34 -1.63
C SER A 150 -8.17 -4.15 -1.53
N GLY A 151 -8.92 -5.26 -1.65
CA GLY A 151 -10.37 -5.23 -1.46
C GLY A 151 -11.20 -4.58 -2.57
N CYS A 152 -10.60 -4.16 -3.68
CA CYS A 152 -11.32 -3.66 -4.85
C CYS A 152 -11.40 -4.75 -5.93
N PRO A 153 -12.55 -5.43 -6.14
CA PRO A 153 -12.64 -6.57 -7.05
C PRO A 153 -12.27 -6.24 -8.50
N SER A 154 -12.71 -5.10 -9.01
CA SER A 154 -12.43 -4.69 -10.38
C SER A 154 -10.96 -4.36 -10.61
N SER A 155 -10.34 -3.61 -9.71
CA SER A 155 -8.91 -3.26 -9.77
C SER A 155 -8.02 -4.48 -9.57
N THR A 156 -8.39 -5.39 -8.68
CA THR A 156 -7.65 -6.62 -8.40
C THR A 156 -7.56 -7.52 -9.62
N MET A 157 -8.67 -7.74 -10.33
CA MET A 157 -8.69 -8.57 -11.54
C MET A 157 -7.86 -7.95 -12.67
N THR A 158 -8.03 -6.66 -12.93
CA THR A 158 -7.29 -5.94 -13.97
C THR A 158 -5.80 -5.92 -13.68
N LEU A 159 -5.42 -5.66 -12.45
CA LEU A 159 -4.03 -5.62 -12.02
C LEU A 159 -3.39 -7.02 -12.09
N LYS A 160 -4.08 -8.04 -11.61
CA LYS A 160 -3.62 -9.43 -11.69
C LYS A 160 -3.35 -9.83 -13.14
N GLN A 161 -4.27 -9.55 -14.06
CA GLN A 161 -4.13 -9.88 -15.48
C GLN A 161 -2.96 -9.11 -16.11
N GLY A 162 -2.80 -7.83 -15.80
CA GLY A 162 -1.69 -7.01 -16.29
C GLY A 162 -0.34 -7.51 -15.78
N VAL A 163 -0.23 -7.85 -14.52
CA VAL A 163 0.99 -8.41 -13.91
C VAL A 163 1.31 -9.77 -14.52
N GLN A 164 0.32 -10.63 -14.67
CA GLN A 164 0.50 -11.95 -15.29
C GLN A 164 1.01 -11.83 -16.73
N ASN A 165 0.40 -11.00 -17.55
CA ASN A 165 0.82 -10.78 -18.93
C ASN A 165 2.25 -10.26 -18.99
N LEU A 166 2.62 -9.31 -18.13
CA LEU A 166 3.95 -8.74 -18.08
C LEU A 166 5.00 -9.78 -17.66
N LEU A 167 4.75 -10.51 -16.59
CA LEU A 167 5.68 -11.53 -16.11
C LEU A 167 5.83 -12.69 -17.10
N CYS A 168 4.74 -13.16 -17.70
CA CYS A 168 4.80 -14.20 -18.72
C CYS A 168 5.57 -13.76 -19.98
N HIS A 169 5.53 -12.46 -20.30
CA HIS A 169 6.28 -11.91 -21.43
C HIS A 169 7.79 -11.93 -21.18
N TYR A 170 8.22 -11.55 -19.98
CA TYR A 170 9.66 -11.49 -19.63
C TYR A 170 10.22 -12.82 -19.15
N LEU A 171 9.40 -13.63 -18.50
CA LEU A 171 9.79 -14.88 -17.85
C LEU A 171 8.87 -16.01 -18.30
N PRO A 172 9.31 -16.84 -19.26
CA PRO A 172 8.50 -17.95 -19.75
C PRO A 172 8.19 -19.02 -18.69
N GLU A 173 8.93 -19.05 -17.59
CA GLU A 173 8.69 -19.93 -16.45
C GLU A 173 7.43 -19.56 -15.65
N VAL A 174 6.98 -18.29 -15.74
CA VAL A 174 5.75 -17.83 -15.09
C VAL A 174 4.55 -18.22 -15.94
N LYS A 175 3.62 -18.95 -15.34
CA LYS A 175 2.36 -19.41 -15.99
C LYS A 175 1.16 -18.62 -15.52
N GLU A 176 1.10 -18.31 -14.24
CA GLU A 176 -0.04 -17.64 -13.61
C GLU A 176 0.42 -16.75 -12.46
N VAL A 177 -0.34 -15.68 -12.23
CA VAL A 177 -0.21 -14.79 -11.05
C VAL A 177 -1.49 -14.88 -10.22
N VAL A 178 -1.34 -15.09 -8.93
CA VAL A 178 -2.43 -15.16 -7.96
C VAL A 178 -2.27 -14.07 -6.93
N ALA A 179 -3.32 -13.29 -6.69
CA ALA A 179 -3.37 -12.33 -5.59
C ALA A 179 -3.94 -13.01 -4.34
N ILE A 180 -3.25 -12.80 -3.21
CA ILE A 180 -3.64 -13.33 -1.91
C ILE A 180 -4.00 -12.20 -0.95
#